data_327460ec1b8f15d739aaaa7e8a7abde7
#
_entry.id   327460ec1b8f15d739aaaa7e8a7abde7
#
_cell.length_a   1.000
_cell.length_b   1.000
_cell.length_c   1.000
_cell.angle_alpha   90.00
_cell.angle_beta   90.00
_cell.angle_gamma   90.00
#
_symmetry.space_group_name_H-M   'P 1'
#
loop_
_entity.id
_entity.type
_entity.pdbx_description
1 polymer ?
#
loop_
_entity_poly.entity_id
_entity_poly.type
_entity_poly.pdbx_seq_one_letter_code
_entity_poly.pdbx_strand_id
1 'polypeptide(L)'
;SDITGLKLVEEELRALSITDALTGAFNRRYFQERLEGEIARVQRRGGALALVMLDIDHFKQVNDRFGHAAGDQVLTFFCQRLSQRLRRIDVLCRLGGEEFIVLCPDTDQVQAMAVATALWQALRSEPVDGVGLVTASFGVAAWELGESGDSLLRRVDDAVYAAKKAGRDRVQAAVPRG
;
A
#
# COMPACT_ATOMS: atom_id res chain seq x y z
N SER A 1 26.94 7.24 -30.32
CA SER A 1 28.06 7.23 -29.39
C SER A 1 27.78 6.35 -28.18
N ASP A 2 28.82 5.88 -27.54
CA ASP A 2 28.70 5.01 -26.38
C ASP A 2 27.94 5.63 -25.22
N ILE A 3 28.09 6.93 -25.02
CA ILE A 3 27.38 7.68 -23.94
C ILE A 3 25.88 7.67 -24.17
N THR A 4 25.43 7.88 -25.40
CA THR A 4 24.01 7.85 -25.75
C THR A 4 23.43 6.45 -25.58
N GLY A 5 24.16 5.41 -25.99
CA GLY A 5 23.75 4.02 -25.80
C GLY A 5 23.62 3.65 -24.33
N LEU A 6 24.55 4.08 -23.47
CA LEU A 6 24.48 3.84 -22.04
C LEU A 6 23.27 4.53 -21.40
N LYS A 7 22.95 5.75 -21.80
CA LYS A 7 21.76 6.46 -21.31
C LYS A 7 20.47 5.75 -21.67
N LEU A 8 20.35 5.23 -22.90
CA LEU A 8 19.16 4.49 -23.34
C LEU A 8 19.00 3.20 -22.53
N VAL A 9 20.08 2.47 -22.26
CA VAL A 9 20.04 1.26 -21.44
C VAL A 9 19.62 1.57 -20.02
N GLU A 10 20.15 2.64 -19.42
CA GLU A 10 19.77 3.08 -18.07
C GLU A 10 18.29 3.45 -17.99
N GLU A 11 17.76 4.16 -18.99
CA GLU A 11 16.35 4.52 -19.06
C GLU A 11 15.46 3.28 -19.21
N GLU A 12 15.85 2.30 -20.03
CA GLU A 12 15.15 1.04 -20.18
C GLU A 12 15.14 0.26 -18.86
N LEU A 13 16.25 0.19 -18.15
CA LEU A 13 16.34 -0.47 -16.85
C LEU A 13 15.43 0.19 -15.81
N ARG A 14 15.38 1.52 -15.77
CA ARG A 14 14.46 2.24 -14.89
C ARG A 14 13.01 1.97 -15.24
N ALA A 15 12.68 1.95 -16.54
CA ALA A 15 11.32 1.66 -17.02
C ALA A 15 10.90 0.24 -16.66
N LEU A 16 11.86 -0.71 -16.57
CA LEU A 16 11.60 -2.09 -16.19
C LEU A 16 11.67 -2.31 -14.66
N SER A 17 12.08 -1.30 -13.89
CA SER A 17 12.13 -1.43 -12.44
C SER A 17 10.74 -1.66 -11.86
N ILE A 18 10.65 -2.56 -10.90
CA ILE A 18 9.39 -2.90 -10.22
C ILE A 18 9.36 -2.43 -8.78
N THR A 19 10.44 -1.80 -8.30
CA THR A 19 10.54 -1.37 -6.91
C THR A 19 10.64 0.14 -6.78
N ASP A 20 10.21 0.63 -5.59
CA ASP A 20 10.38 2.00 -5.17
C ASP A 20 11.80 2.21 -4.64
N ALA A 21 12.52 3.20 -5.17
CA ALA A 21 13.93 3.41 -4.85
C ALA A 21 14.18 3.76 -3.39
N LEU A 22 13.26 4.50 -2.75
CA LEU A 22 13.42 4.92 -1.37
C LEU A 22 13.19 3.79 -0.37
N THR A 23 12.10 3.05 -0.53
CA THR A 23 11.63 2.09 0.48
C THR A 23 11.96 0.64 0.15
N GLY A 24 12.20 0.32 -1.12
CA GLY A 24 12.36 -1.04 -1.58
C GLY A 24 11.05 -1.82 -1.77
N ALA A 25 9.90 -1.23 -1.41
CA ALA A 25 8.60 -1.80 -1.72
C ALA A 25 8.41 -1.86 -3.24
N PHE A 26 7.47 -2.68 -3.70
CA PHE A 26 7.11 -2.65 -5.11
C PHE A 26 6.49 -1.30 -5.48
N ASN A 27 6.57 -0.92 -6.75
CA ASN A 27 6.03 0.35 -7.21
C ASN A 27 4.59 0.20 -7.74
N ARG A 28 3.96 1.33 -8.08
CA ARG A 28 2.59 1.38 -8.59
C ARG A 28 2.40 0.52 -9.85
N ARG A 29 3.37 0.55 -10.76
CA ARG A 29 3.26 -0.22 -12.02
C ARG A 29 3.20 -1.72 -11.75
N TYR A 30 4.08 -2.22 -10.89
CA TYR A 30 4.07 -3.64 -10.51
C TYR A 30 2.77 -4.02 -9.80
N PHE A 31 2.27 -3.15 -8.93
CA PHE A 31 0.98 -3.35 -8.27
C PHE A 31 -0.14 -3.54 -9.30
N GLN A 32 -0.22 -2.67 -10.29
CA GLN A 32 -1.28 -2.74 -11.30
C GLN A 32 -1.20 -4.03 -12.12
N GLU A 33 -0.01 -4.45 -12.51
CA GLU A 33 0.20 -5.72 -13.21
C GLU A 33 -0.24 -6.91 -12.36
N ARG A 34 0.15 -6.92 -11.09
CA ARG A 34 -0.22 -7.99 -10.17
C ARG A 34 -1.72 -8.00 -9.89
N LEU A 35 -2.34 -6.86 -9.73
CA LEU A 35 -3.79 -6.76 -9.51
C LEU A 35 -4.56 -7.34 -10.69
N GLU A 36 -4.20 -6.97 -11.92
CA GLU A 36 -4.84 -7.51 -13.13
C GLU A 36 -4.71 -9.04 -13.18
N GLY A 37 -3.55 -9.57 -12.88
CA GLY A 37 -3.32 -11.02 -12.86
C GLY A 37 -4.15 -11.72 -11.79
N GLU A 38 -4.22 -11.16 -10.60
CA GLU A 38 -5.00 -11.74 -9.50
C GLU A 38 -6.51 -11.66 -9.76
N ILE A 39 -7.00 -10.56 -10.33
CA ILE A 39 -8.40 -10.43 -10.73
C ILE A 39 -8.75 -11.49 -11.79
N ALA A 40 -7.92 -11.65 -12.81
CA ALA A 40 -8.13 -12.67 -13.82
C ALA A 40 -8.17 -14.07 -13.21
N ARG A 41 -7.30 -14.35 -12.25
CA ARG A 41 -7.24 -15.64 -11.55
C ARG A 41 -8.52 -15.93 -10.76
N VAL A 42 -8.99 -14.98 -9.95
CA VAL A 42 -10.19 -15.20 -9.11
C VAL A 42 -11.46 -15.24 -9.96
N GLN A 43 -11.53 -14.49 -11.05
CA GLN A 43 -12.65 -14.55 -12.00
C GLN A 43 -12.75 -15.92 -12.67
N ARG A 44 -11.61 -16.54 -12.97
CA ARG A 44 -11.56 -17.84 -13.66
C ARG A 44 -11.72 -19.01 -12.72
N ARG A 45 -11.07 -18.97 -11.55
CA ARG A 45 -10.97 -20.10 -10.63
C ARG A 45 -11.83 -19.94 -9.37
N GLY A 46 -12.37 -18.77 -9.13
CA GLY A 46 -12.97 -18.44 -7.86
C GLY A 46 -11.92 -18.20 -6.78
N GLY A 47 -12.38 -18.00 -5.57
CA GLY A 47 -11.51 -17.73 -4.44
C GLY A 47 -11.65 -16.30 -3.92
N ALA A 48 -10.77 -15.93 -3.02
CA ALA A 48 -10.80 -14.65 -2.35
C ALA A 48 -9.57 -13.81 -2.71
N LEU A 49 -9.75 -12.49 -2.70
CA LEU A 49 -8.71 -11.51 -2.94
C LEU A 49 -9.09 -10.25 -2.18
N ALA A 50 -8.12 -9.60 -1.54
CA ALA A 50 -8.39 -8.37 -0.82
C ALA A 50 -7.27 -7.37 -1.02
N LEU A 51 -7.60 -6.09 -0.83
CA LEU A 51 -6.67 -4.98 -0.78
C LEU A 51 -6.73 -4.34 0.61
N VAL A 52 -5.55 -4.03 1.15
CA VAL A 52 -5.40 -3.21 2.35
C VAL A 52 -4.61 -1.97 1.92
N MET A 53 -5.20 -0.80 2.04
CA MET A 53 -4.56 0.46 1.65
C MET A 53 -4.38 1.33 2.87
N LEU A 54 -3.31 2.08 2.92
CA LEU A 54 -3.05 3.01 4.01
C LEU A 54 -2.42 4.29 3.52
N ASP A 55 -2.68 5.34 4.28
CA ASP A 55 -2.14 6.66 4.07
C ASP A 55 -1.59 7.16 5.41
N ILE A 56 -0.37 7.66 5.42
CA ILE A 56 0.28 8.12 6.64
C ILE A 56 -0.39 9.41 7.12
N ASP A 57 -0.88 9.41 8.35
CA ASP A 57 -1.55 10.55 8.93
C ASP A 57 -0.59 11.73 9.13
N HIS A 58 -1.02 12.91 8.68
CA HIS A 58 -0.28 14.16 8.89
C HIS A 58 1.14 14.15 8.32
N PHE A 59 1.36 13.45 7.23
CA PHE A 59 2.70 13.30 6.65
C PHE A 59 3.28 14.65 6.21
N LYS A 60 2.45 15.55 5.67
CA LYS A 60 2.90 16.90 5.31
C LYS A 60 3.44 17.64 6.52
N GLN A 61 2.79 17.50 7.68
CA GLN A 61 3.24 18.12 8.93
C GLN A 61 4.59 17.58 9.40
N VAL A 62 4.84 16.28 9.18
CA VAL A 62 6.15 15.69 9.46
C VAL A 62 7.23 16.38 8.62
N ASN A 63 7.01 16.50 7.32
CA ASN A 63 7.95 17.18 6.42
C ASN A 63 8.15 18.65 6.81
N ASP A 64 7.07 19.36 7.08
CA ASP A 64 7.11 20.78 7.42
C ASP A 64 7.84 21.02 8.73
N ARG A 65 7.65 20.16 9.73
CA ARG A 65 8.24 20.32 11.05
C ARG A 65 9.66 19.76 11.17
N PHE A 66 9.92 18.59 10.59
CA PHE A 66 11.17 17.85 10.77
C PHE A 66 12.05 17.78 9.53
N GLY A 67 11.54 18.23 8.38
CA GLY A 67 12.24 18.21 7.09
C GLY A 67 11.97 16.96 6.27
N HIS A 68 12.31 17.01 4.98
CA HIS A 68 12.07 15.92 4.04
C HIS A 68 12.86 14.65 4.38
N ALA A 69 14.06 14.78 4.96
CA ALA A 69 14.83 13.61 5.41
C ALA A 69 14.07 12.82 6.49
N ALA A 70 13.39 13.52 7.39
CA ALA A 70 12.57 12.88 8.41
C ALA A 70 11.33 12.20 7.77
N GLY A 71 10.72 12.82 6.78
CA GLY A 71 9.63 12.21 6.00
C GLY A 71 10.09 10.92 5.33
N ASP A 72 11.26 10.92 4.69
CA ASP A 72 11.85 9.73 4.09
C ASP A 72 12.10 8.63 5.13
N GLN A 73 12.55 9.00 6.31
CA GLN A 73 12.75 8.08 7.43
C GLN A 73 11.44 7.43 7.87
N VAL A 74 10.36 8.22 7.94
CA VAL A 74 9.02 7.70 8.26
C VAL A 74 8.57 6.68 7.22
N LEU A 75 8.75 7.00 5.93
CA LEU A 75 8.37 6.09 4.84
C LEU A 75 9.17 4.77 4.92
N THR A 76 10.46 4.84 5.16
CA THR A 76 11.32 3.66 5.28
C THR A 76 10.93 2.83 6.51
N PHE A 77 10.68 3.49 7.62
CA PHE A 77 10.23 2.83 8.87
C PHE A 77 8.90 2.10 8.65
N PHE A 78 7.93 2.74 8.00
CA PHE A 78 6.63 2.13 7.72
C PHE A 78 6.79 0.92 6.81
N CYS A 79 7.58 1.04 5.75
CA CYS A 79 7.81 -0.08 4.83
C CYS A 79 8.39 -1.29 5.55
N GLN A 80 9.39 -1.08 6.40
CA GLN A 80 10.00 -2.17 7.18
C GLN A 80 9.01 -2.82 8.14
N ARG A 81 8.23 -2.02 8.86
CA ARG A 81 7.23 -2.52 9.80
C ARG A 81 6.14 -3.31 9.11
N LEU A 82 5.62 -2.81 8.02
CA LEU A 82 4.61 -3.49 7.22
C LEU A 82 5.15 -4.82 6.68
N SER A 83 6.34 -4.80 6.10
CA SER A 83 6.95 -5.99 5.49
C SER A 83 7.14 -7.13 6.48
N GLN A 84 7.47 -6.82 7.74
CA GLN A 84 7.72 -7.82 8.78
C GLN A 84 6.46 -8.59 9.17
N ARG A 85 5.27 -8.06 8.88
CA ARG A 85 3.99 -8.63 9.29
C ARG A 85 3.23 -9.30 8.15
N LEU A 86 3.77 -9.28 6.95
CA LEU A 86 3.10 -9.80 5.76
C LEU A 86 3.61 -11.18 5.39
N ARG A 87 2.73 -11.96 4.75
CA ARG A 87 3.09 -13.26 4.18
C ARG A 87 3.94 -13.06 2.93
N ARG A 88 4.68 -14.10 2.53
CA ARG A 88 5.49 -14.07 1.32
C ARG A 88 4.64 -13.80 0.07
N ILE A 89 3.40 -14.29 0.03
CA ILE A 89 2.50 -14.11 -1.12
C ILE A 89 1.84 -12.73 -1.13
N ASP A 90 1.84 -12.00 -0.02
CA ASP A 90 1.32 -10.65 0.03
C ASP A 90 2.27 -9.69 -0.70
N VAL A 91 1.71 -8.72 -1.40
CA VAL A 91 2.49 -7.80 -2.22
C VAL A 91 2.35 -6.39 -1.66
N LEU A 92 3.43 -5.89 -1.05
CA LEU A 92 3.47 -4.54 -0.50
C LEU A 92 3.99 -3.58 -1.56
N CYS A 93 3.20 -2.55 -1.86
CA CYS A 93 3.54 -1.53 -2.85
C CYS A 93 3.44 -0.14 -2.24
N ARG A 94 4.32 0.73 -2.67
CA ARG A 94 4.18 2.18 -2.44
C ARG A 94 3.55 2.79 -3.69
N LEU A 95 2.36 3.37 -3.52
CA LEU A 95 1.63 3.97 -4.65
C LEU A 95 2.18 5.33 -5.04
N GLY A 96 2.77 6.04 -4.11
CA GLY A 96 3.34 7.37 -4.28
C GLY A 96 3.15 8.18 -3.00
N GLY A 97 3.90 9.26 -2.83
CA GLY A 97 3.82 10.08 -1.64
C GLY A 97 3.88 9.27 -0.35
N GLU A 98 2.82 9.33 0.43
CA GLU A 98 2.65 8.64 1.71
C GLU A 98 1.66 7.49 1.66
N GLU A 99 1.37 6.94 0.48
CA GLU A 99 0.38 5.88 0.29
C GLU A 99 1.03 4.53 0.03
N PHE A 100 0.60 3.52 0.78
CA PHE A 100 0.97 2.12 0.58
C PHE A 100 -0.28 1.28 0.35
N ILE A 101 -0.12 0.20 -0.37
CA ILE A 101 -1.18 -0.79 -0.58
C ILE A 101 -0.61 -2.20 -0.50
N VAL A 102 -1.39 -3.11 0.07
CA VAL A 102 -1.05 -4.53 0.14
C VAL A 102 -2.08 -5.31 -0.66
N LEU A 103 -1.59 -6.07 -1.63
CA LEU A 103 -2.42 -7.04 -2.37
C LEU A 103 -2.34 -8.36 -1.62
N CYS A 104 -3.49 -8.85 -1.17
CA CYS A 104 -3.58 -10.06 -0.35
C CYS A 104 -4.30 -11.18 -1.12
N PRO A 105 -3.57 -12.08 -1.79
CA PRO A 105 -4.18 -13.24 -2.44
C PRO A 105 -4.78 -14.19 -1.42
N ASP A 106 -5.79 -14.94 -1.83
CA ASP A 106 -6.46 -15.97 -1.01
C ASP A 106 -6.89 -15.44 0.37
N THR A 107 -7.43 -14.22 0.39
CA THR A 107 -7.79 -13.50 1.61
C THR A 107 -9.19 -12.93 1.46
N ASP A 108 -10.09 -13.28 2.37
CA ASP A 108 -11.44 -12.73 2.41
C ASP A 108 -11.51 -11.46 3.27
N GLN A 109 -12.69 -10.87 3.38
CA GLN A 109 -12.90 -9.62 4.13
C GLN A 109 -12.49 -9.74 5.59
N VAL A 110 -12.88 -10.84 6.26
CA VAL A 110 -12.58 -11.07 7.67
C VAL A 110 -11.07 -11.19 7.88
N GLN A 111 -10.41 -11.97 7.04
CA GLN A 111 -8.97 -12.16 7.08
C GLN A 111 -8.22 -10.86 6.79
N ALA A 112 -8.69 -10.09 5.80
CA ALA A 112 -8.07 -8.81 5.44
C ALA A 112 -8.20 -7.78 6.56
N MET A 113 -9.34 -7.75 7.25
CA MET A 113 -9.52 -6.89 8.42
C MET A 113 -8.55 -7.25 9.53
N ALA A 114 -8.29 -8.54 9.75
CA ALA A 114 -7.31 -8.99 10.73
C ALA A 114 -5.89 -8.57 10.34
N VAL A 115 -5.53 -8.69 9.06
CA VAL A 115 -4.24 -8.23 8.54
C VAL A 115 -4.07 -6.73 8.77
N ALA A 116 -5.05 -5.93 8.35
CA ALA A 116 -5.01 -4.48 8.50
C ALA A 116 -4.91 -4.04 9.96
N THR A 117 -5.65 -4.69 10.85
CA THR A 117 -5.61 -4.39 12.29
C THR A 117 -4.22 -4.69 12.87
N ALA A 118 -3.61 -5.80 12.49
CA ALA A 118 -2.26 -6.15 12.93
C ALA A 118 -1.23 -5.14 12.44
N LEU A 119 -1.34 -4.70 11.18
CA LEU A 119 -0.46 -3.66 10.63
C LEU A 119 -0.65 -2.32 11.35
N TRP A 120 -1.88 -1.92 11.58
CA TRP A 120 -2.22 -0.70 12.29
C TRP A 120 -1.64 -0.69 13.69
N GLN A 121 -1.80 -1.78 14.44
CA GLN A 121 -1.24 -1.93 15.78
C GLN A 121 0.30 -1.89 15.77
N ALA A 122 0.92 -2.53 14.80
CA ALA A 122 2.38 -2.54 14.67
C ALA A 122 2.96 -1.14 14.47
N LEU A 123 2.29 -0.33 13.66
CA LEU A 123 2.74 1.06 13.41
C LEU A 123 2.56 1.94 14.65
N ARG A 124 1.51 1.71 15.44
CA ARG A 124 1.22 2.49 16.64
C ARG A 124 2.07 2.10 17.85
N SER A 125 2.73 0.95 17.80
CA SER A 125 3.44 0.41 18.95
C SER A 125 4.82 1.01 19.18
N GLU A 126 5.35 1.76 18.22
CA GLU A 126 6.72 2.26 18.28
C GLU A 126 6.85 3.63 17.61
N PRO A 127 7.45 4.60 18.32
CA PRO A 127 7.70 5.91 17.70
C PRO A 127 8.83 5.84 16.67
N VAL A 128 8.78 6.74 15.70
CA VAL A 128 9.86 6.94 14.73
C VAL A 128 10.92 7.83 15.35
N ASP A 129 12.17 7.40 15.34
CA ASP A 129 13.29 8.13 15.93
C ASP A 129 13.35 9.57 15.41
N GLY A 130 13.42 10.53 16.35
CA GLY A 130 13.51 11.95 16.03
C GLY A 130 12.21 12.60 15.57
N VAL A 131 11.14 11.83 15.41
CA VAL A 131 9.84 12.33 14.95
C VAL A 131 8.74 12.14 16.00
N GLY A 132 8.66 10.95 16.57
CA GLY A 132 7.62 10.56 17.51
C GLY A 132 6.67 9.55 16.91
N LEU A 133 5.50 9.38 17.54
CA LEU A 133 4.50 8.43 17.05
C LEU A 133 3.84 8.97 15.79
N VAL A 134 3.86 8.17 14.74
CA VAL A 134 3.20 8.47 13.46
C VAL A 134 2.18 7.36 13.22
N THR A 135 0.95 7.75 12.91
CA THR A 135 -0.15 6.82 12.68
C THR A 135 -0.56 6.78 11.21
N ALA A 136 -1.45 5.88 10.86
CA ALA A 136 -1.97 5.77 9.51
C ALA A 136 -3.47 5.47 9.52
N SER A 137 -4.12 5.89 8.45
CA SER A 137 -5.53 5.59 8.18
C SER A 137 -5.59 4.47 7.14
N PHE A 138 -6.32 3.40 7.47
CA PHE A 138 -6.39 2.17 6.68
C PHE A 138 -7.77 1.97 6.09
N GLY A 139 -7.80 1.45 4.86
CA GLY A 139 -9.00 0.94 4.23
C GLY A 139 -8.81 -0.53 3.85
N VAL A 140 -9.88 -1.29 3.87
CA VAL A 140 -9.87 -2.72 3.53
C VAL A 140 -11.05 -3.02 2.61
N ALA A 141 -10.78 -3.68 1.48
CA ALA A 141 -11.82 -4.11 0.54
C ALA A 141 -11.50 -5.50 0.03
N ALA A 142 -12.49 -6.41 0.11
CA ALA A 142 -12.38 -7.73 -0.52
C ALA A 142 -13.07 -7.70 -1.88
N TRP A 143 -12.48 -8.42 -2.83
CA TRP A 143 -13.03 -8.58 -4.17
C TRP A 143 -14.40 -9.25 -4.12
N GLU A 144 -15.33 -8.73 -4.89
CA GLU A 144 -16.67 -9.28 -5.05
C GLU A 144 -16.82 -9.88 -6.45
N LEU A 145 -17.62 -10.94 -6.55
CA LEU A 145 -17.79 -11.66 -7.81
C LEU A 145 -18.17 -10.71 -8.96
N GLY A 146 -17.38 -10.77 -10.04
CA GLY A 146 -17.58 -9.92 -11.22
C GLY A 146 -17.00 -8.51 -11.10
N GLU A 147 -16.39 -8.17 -9.97
CA GLU A 147 -15.81 -6.84 -9.77
C GLU A 147 -14.52 -6.65 -10.57
N SER A 148 -14.35 -5.48 -11.19
CA SER A 148 -13.09 -5.10 -11.85
C SER A 148 -12.04 -4.66 -10.83
N GLY A 149 -10.77 -4.68 -11.24
CA GLY A 149 -9.68 -4.13 -10.44
C GLY A 149 -9.87 -2.66 -10.11
N ASP A 150 -10.36 -1.87 -11.07
CA ASP A 150 -10.62 -0.44 -10.87
C ASP A 150 -11.71 -0.20 -9.82
N SER A 151 -12.76 -1.01 -9.83
CA SER A 151 -13.82 -0.94 -8.82
C SER A 151 -13.29 -1.28 -7.44
N LEU A 152 -12.53 -2.37 -7.31
CA LEU A 152 -11.94 -2.79 -6.05
C LEU A 152 -11.01 -1.71 -5.49
N LEU A 153 -10.16 -1.15 -6.34
CA LEU A 153 -9.22 -0.10 -5.94
C LEU A 153 -9.96 1.17 -5.47
N ARG A 154 -11.04 1.53 -6.17
CA ARG A 154 -11.87 2.68 -5.78
C ARG A 154 -12.53 2.46 -4.41
N ARG A 155 -13.04 1.26 -4.16
CA ARG A 155 -13.67 0.93 -2.88
C ARG A 155 -12.70 1.00 -1.72
N VAL A 156 -11.47 0.50 -1.89
CA VAL A 156 -10.47 0.58 -0.83
C VAL A 156 -10.01 2.02 -0.60
N ASP A 157 -9.86 2.79 -1.66
CA ASP A 157 -9.50 4.22 -1.55
C ASP A 157 -10.58 5.01 -0.81
N ASP A 158 -11.84 4.78 -1.12
CA ASP A 158 -12.97 5.38 -0.42
C ASP A 158 -12.97 5.02 1.07
N ALA A 159 -12.58 3.79 1.41
CA ALA A 159 -12.47 3.35 2.80
C ALA A 159 -11.37 4.09 3.55
N VAL A 160 -10.22 4.34 2.92
CA VAL A 160 -9.14 5.16 3.51
C VAL A 160 -9.65 6.58 3.77
N TYR A 161 -10.36 7.15 2.81
CA TYR A 161 -10.94 8.49 2.96
C TYR A 161 -11.94 8.53 4.12
N ALA A 162 -12.78 7.50 4.27
CA ALA A 162 -13.72 7.38 5.39
C ALA A 162 -12.97 7.30 6.73
N ALA A 163 -11.86 6.57 6.79
CA ALA A 163 -11.03 6.51 7.99
C ALA A 163 -10.46 7.89 8.36
N LYS A 164 -9.98 8.65 7.38
CA LYS A 164 -9.50 10.01 7.60
C LYS A 164 -10.59 10.93 8.12
N LYS A 165 -11.78 10.86 7.56
CA LYS A 165 -12.94 11.65 8.00
C LYS A 165 -13.41 11.28 9.39
N ALA A 166 -13.29 10.02 9.78
CA ALA A 166 -13.73 9.54 11.07
C ALA A 166 -12.76 9.90 12.22
N GLY A 167 -11.62 10.50 11.90
CA GLY A 167 -10.65 10.94 12.90
C GLY A 167 -9.25 10.37 12.73
N ARG A 168 -8.96 9.70 11.61
CA ARG A 168 -7.67 9.08 11.32
C ARG A 168 -7.32 7.97 12.29
N ASP A 169 -6.12 7.42 12.19
CA ASP A 169 -5.55 6.43 13.11
C ASP A 169 -6.54 5.29 13.38
N ARG A 170 -6.95 4.62 12.30
CA ARG A 170 -7.94 3.53 12.37
C ARG A 170 -7.98 2.70 11.11
N VAL A 171 -8.68 1.58 11.20
CA VAL A 171 -9.00 0.71 10.08
C VAL A 171 -10.48 0.84 9.76
N GLN A 172 -10.78 1.02 8.48
CA GLN A 172 -12.15 1.16 7.98
C GLN A 172 -12.41 0.14 6.87
N ALA A 173 -13.47 -0.65 7.02
CA ALA A 173 -13.91 -1.56 5.97
C ALA A 173 -14.61 -0.77 4.85
N ALA A 174 -14.37 -1.20 3.60
CA ALA A 174 -15.09 -0.67 2.46
C ALA A 174 -16.56 -1.10 2.48
N VAL A 175 -17.40 -0.22 1.94
CA VAL A 175 -18.82 -0.54 1.74
C VAL A 175 -18.92 -1.56 0.61
N PRO A 176 -19.78 -2.60 0.71
CA PRO A 176 -20.03 -3.53 -0.39
C PRO A 176 -20.55 -2.78 -1.62
N ARG A 177 -20.32 -3.37 -2.81
CA ARG A 177 -20.88 -2.83 -4.06
C ARG A 177 -22.42 -2.86 -4.00
N GLY A 178 -22.99 -1.78 -4.47
CA GLY A 178 -24.43 -1.68 -4.58
C GLY A 178 -24.98 -2.43 -5.78
#